data_506700bc98eec4114604ae7671208d89
#
_entry.id   506700bc98eec4114604ae7671208d89
#
_cell.length_a   1.000
_cell.length_b   1.000
_cell.length_c   1.000
_cell.angle_alpha   90.00
_cell.angle_beta   90.00
_cell.angle_gamma   90.00
#
_symmetry.space_group_name_H-M   'P 1'
#
loop_
_entity.id
_entity.type
_entity.pdbx_description
1 polymer ?
#
loop_
_entity_poly.entity_id
_entity_poly.type
_entity_poly.pdbx_seq_one_letter_code
_entity_poly.pdbx_strand_id
1 'polypeptide(L)'
;MAMKFSKKGDKGFTSLLGGQRVPKSGPRTEAYGTLDEASSALGLARASARKAKTREIILSIQKDLLLLGAELATAPEDAPKYEYQLTPQHVGRLEQWIEELQAEVALKSEFICPGETVSGAAIDLGRTIVRRAERKAVGLLQQKIISNL
;
A
#
# COMPACT_ATOMS: atom_id res chain seq x y z
N MET A 1 11.83 -21.01 4.51
CA MET A 1 11.85 -21.77 3.24
C MET A 1 12.33 -20.81 2.15
N ALA A 2 13.44 -21.08 1.45
CA ALA A 2 13.90 -20.22 0.37
C ALA A 2 12.90 -20.26 -0.78
N MET A 3 12.49 -19.09 -1.29
CA MET A 3 11.63 -19.02 -2.47
C MET A 3 12.36 -19.62 -3.68
N LYS A 4 11.82 -20.69 -4.24
CA LYS A 4 12.36 -21.24 -5.48
C LYS A 4 11.99 -20.34 -6.65
N PHE A 5 12.97 -19.96 -7.45
CA PHE A 5 12.73 -19.31 -8.74
C PHE A 5 11.80 -20.17 -9.60
N SER A 6 10.75 -19.54 -10.14
CA SER A 6 9.74 -20.24 -10.94
C SER A 6 9.53 -19.49 -12.27
N LYS A 7 9.57 -20.23 -13.38
CA LYS A 7 9.26 -19.72 -14.73
C LYS A 7 7.76 -19.67 -15.06
N LYS A 8 6.88 -20.00 -14.08
CA LYS A 8 5.41 -20.04 -14.30
C LYS A 8 4.81 -18.71 -14.73
N GLY A 9 5.51 -17.60 -14.45
CA GLY A 9 5.09 -16.23 -14.80
C GLY A 9 5.51 -15.75 -16.18
N ASP A 10 6.38 -16.45 -16.91
CA ASP A 10 7.01 -15.98 -18.14
C ASP A 10 6.03 -15.85 -19.33
N LYS A 11 4.85 -16.49 -19.22
CA LYS A 11 3.77 -16.39 -20.21
C LYS A 11 2.79 -15.24 -19.95
N GLY A 12 3.16 -14.24 -19.13
CA GLY A 12 2.34 -13.06 -18.84
C GLY A 12 1.22 -13.27 -17.81
N PHE A 13 1.22 -14.40 -17.07
CA PHE A 13 0.23 -14.69 -16.05
C PHE A 13 0.88 -14.81 -14.66
N THR A 14 0.12 -14.46 -13.63
CA THR A 14 0.46 -14.69 -12.22
C THR A 14 -0.67 -15.44 -11.52
N SER A 15 -0.47 -15.82 -10.27
CA SER A 15 -1.54 -16.42 -9.44
C SER A 15 -1.92 -15.48 -8.31
N LEU A 16 -3.21 -15.37 -8.04
CA LEU A 16 -3.74 -14.84 -6.79
C LEU A 16 -3.42 -15.80 -5.63
N LEU A 17 -3.65 -15.39 -4.39
CA LEU A 17 -3.37 -16.21 -3.21
C LEU A 17 -4.17 -17.53 -3.19
N GLY A 18 -5.40 -17.53 -3.70
CA GLY A 18 -6.22 -18.74 -3.89
C GLY A 18 -5.78 -19.65 -5.04
N GLY A 19 -4.75 -19.28 -5.80
CA GLY A 19 -4.21 -20.07 -6.91
C GLY A 19 -4.81 -19.74 -8.28
N GLN A 20 -5.83 -18.88 -8.36
CA GLN A 20 -6.43 -18.44 -9.63
C GLN A 20 -5.36 -17.76 -10.50
N ARG A 21 -5.33 -18.13 -11.78
CA ARG A 21 -4.42 -17.55 -12.76
C ARG A 21 -5.03 -16.30 -13.37
N VAL A 22 -4.33 -15.17 -13.27
CA VAL A 22 -4.74 -13.87 -13.79
C VAL A 22 -3.64 -13.27 -14.67
N PRO A 23 -3.98 -12.41 -15.64
CA PRO A 23 -2.97 -11.68 -16.42
C PRO A 23 -2.17 -10.76 -15.50
N LYS A 24 -0.85 -10.66 -15.71
CA LYS A 24 0.01 -9.71 -15.00
C LYS A 24 -0.38 -8.25 -15.26
N SER A 25 -0.96 -7.95 -16.43
CA SER A 25 -1.48 -6.64 -16.81
C SER A 25 -2.94 -6.43 -16.38
N GLY A 26 -3.50 -7.31 -15.55
CA GLY A 26 -4.89 -7.20 -15.09
C GLY A 26 -5.06 -6.09 -14.05
N PRO A 27 -6.28 -5.51 -13.92
CA PRO A 27 -6.52 -4.37 -13.03
C PRO A 27 -6.24 -4.68 -11.55
N ARG A 28 -6.49 -5.92 -11.11
CA ARG A 28 -6.20 -6.37 -9.73
C ARG A 28 -4.70 -6.42 -9.48
N THR A 29 -3.93 -6.98 -10.43
CA THR A 29 -2.47 -7.07 -10.35
C THR A 29 -1.83 -5.67 -10.34
N GLU A 30 -2.37 -4.77 -11.14
CA GLU A 30 -1.97 -3.36 -11.18
C GLU A 30 -2.24 -2.64 -9.86
N ALA A 31 -3.35 -2.93 -9.18
CA ALA A 31 -3.70 -2.30 -7.91
C ALA A 31 -2.74 -2.73 -6.80
N TYR A 32 -2.59 -4.03 -6.54
CA TYR A 32 -1.70 -4.49 -5.47
C TYR A 32 -0.21 -4.26 -5.81
N GLY A 33 0.19 -4.31 -7.08
CA GLY A 33 1.54 -3.96 -7.49
C GLY A 33 1.87 -2.49 -7.23
N THR A 34 0.89 -1.59 -7.36
CA THR A 34 1.05 -0.18 -7.01
C THR A 34 1.21 0.03 -5.49
N LEU A 35 0.55 -0.80 -4.65
CA LEU A 35 0.77 -0.78 -3.19
C LEU A 35 2.19 -1.22 -2.82
N ASP A 36 2.71 -2.23 -3.51
CA ASP A 36 4.09 -2.71 -3.31
C ASP A 36 5.11 -1.63 -3.68
N GLU A 37 4.88 -0.91 -4.78
CA GLU A 37 5.66 0.26 -5.18
C GLU A 37 5.62 1.37 -4.11
N ALA A 38 4.43 1.67 -3.55
CA ALA A 38 4.27 2.62 -2.45
C ALA A 38 5.06 2.20 -1.20
N SER A 39 4.97 0.92 -0.84
CA SER A 39 5.72 0.35 0.29
C SER A 39 7.23 0.48 0.10
N SER A 40 7.73 0.30 -1.12
CA SER A 40 9.14 0.47 -1.46
C SER A 40 9.60 1.93 -1.33
N ALA A 41 8.80 2.89 -1.82
CA ALA A 41 9.07 4.32 -1.66
C ALA A 41 9.09 4.73 -0.17
N LEU A 42 8.13 4.25 0.62
CA LEU A 42 8.10 4.45 2.07
C LEU A 42 9.28 3.76 2.77
N GLY A 43 9.77 2.63 2.24
CA GLY A 43 10.98 1.99 2.72
C GLY A 43 12.22 2.89 2.62
N LEU A 44 12.38 3.61 1.50
CA LEU A 44 13.41 4.62 1.32
C LEU A 44 13.27 5.78 2.32
N ALA A 45 12.04 6.27 2.51
CA ALA A 45 11.72 7.29 3.51
C ALA A 45 12.13 6.84 4.92
N ARG A 46 11.76 5.62 5.31
CA ARG A 46 12.09 5.04 6.62
C ARG A 46 13.59 4.90 6.83
N ALA A 47 14.32 4.43 5.81
CA ALA A 47 15.77 4.24 5.88
C ALA A 47 16.52 5.58 6.07
N SER A 48 16.00 6.68 5.53
CA SER A 48 16.60 8.01 5.61
C SER A 48 16.00 8.90 6.72
N ALA A 49 14.95 8.45 7.41
CA ALA A 49 14.31 9.22 8.48
C ALA A 49 15.19 9.25 9.76
N ARG A 50 15.36 10.44 10.33
CA ARG A 50 16.14 10.66 11.56
C ARG A 50 15.36 10.37 12.83
N LYS A 51 14.06 10.74 12.89
CA LYS A 51 13.21 10.59 14.07
C LYS A 51 12.73 9.14 14.19
N ALA A 52 12.86 8.54 15.36
CA ALA A 52 12.38 7.19 15.65
C ALA A 52 10.86 7.06 15.40
N LYS A 53 10.05 8.00 15.92
CA LYS A 53 8.60 8.05 15.71
C LYS A 53 8.24 7.98 14.23
N THR A 54 8.94 8.73 13.37
CA THR A 54 8.70 8.69 11.91
C THR A 54 8.98 7.30 11.33
N ARG A 55 10.07 6.64 11.74
CA ARG A 55 10.40 5.27 11.28
C ARG A 55 9.35 4.26 11.72
N GLU A 56 8.84 4.37 12.94
CA GLU A 56 7.81 3.47 13.48
C GLU A 56 6.48 3.63 12.76
N ILE A 57 6.03 4.87 12.55
CA ILE A 57 4.81 5.16 11.79
C ILE A 57 4.91 4.59 10.37
N ILE A 58 6.02 4.87 9.66
CA ILE A 58 6.22 4.36 8.30
C ILE A 58 6.22 2.83 8.28
N LEU A 59 6.89 2.17 9.24
CA LEU A 59 6.90 0.72 9.31
C LEU A 59 5.50 0.14 9.51
N SER A 60 4.69 0.78 10.34
CA SER A 60 3.30 0.35 10.55
C SER A 60 2.47 0.52 9.28
N ILE A 61 2.60 1.64 8.58
CA ILE A 61 1.94 1.87 7.28
C ILE A 61 2.37 0.82 6.24
N GLN A 62 3.66 0.48 6.18
CA GLN A 62 4.15 -0.57 5.26
C GLN A 62 3.51 -1.93 5.56
N LYS A 63 3.30 -2.27 6.84
CA LYS A 63 2.59 -3.50 7.24
C LYS A 63 1.12 -3.48 6.80
N ASP A 64 0.45 -2.33 6.93
CA ASP A 64 -0.93 -2.16 6.49
C ASP A 64 -1.04 -2.25 4.96
N LEU A 65 -0.09 -1.67 4.22
CA LEU A 65 -0.04 -1.79 2.75
C LEU A 65 0.18 -3.24 2.29
N LEU A 66 1.00 -4.00 3.02
CA LEU A 66 1.19 -5.43 2.75
C LEU A 66 -0.12 -6.22 2.98
N LEU A 67 -0.83 -5.91 4.07
CA LEU A 67 -2.12 -6.52 4.39
C LEU A 67 -3.17 -6.19 3.32
N LEU A 68 -3.30 -4.93 2.94
CA LEU A 68 -4.18 -4.47 1.87
C LEU A 68 -3.85 -5.13 0.52
N GLY A 69 -2.55 -5.25 0.21
CA GLY A 69 -2.07 -5.94 -0.98
C GLY A 69 -2.48 -7.41 -1.00
N ALA A 70 -2.41 -8.10 0.14
CA ALA A 70 -2.87 -9.48 0.28
C ALA A 70 -4.41 -9.60 0.11
N GLU A 71 -5.19 -8.68 0.68
CA GLU A 71 -6.64 -8.62 0.45
C GLU A 71 -6.96 -8.45 -1.04
N LEU A 72 -6.33 -7.50 -1.72
CA LEU A 72 -6.51 -7.30 -3.16
C LEU A 72 -6.04 -8.49 -4.00
N ALA A 73 -5.03 -9.22 -3.54
CA ALA A 73 -4.53 -10.43 -4.21
C ALA A 73 -5.36 -11.68 -3.88
N THR A 74 -6.44 -11.56 -3.13
CA THR A 74 -7.34 -12.66 -2.76
C THR A 74 -8.66 -12.51 -3.52
N ALA A 75 -9.10 -13.57 -4.20
CA ALA A 75 -10.42 -13.57 -4.83
C ALA A 75 -11.53 -13.64 -3.77
N PRO A 76 -12.73 -13.08 -4.02
CA PRO A 76 -13.81 -13.04 -3.03
C PRO A 76 -14.19 -14.40 -2.46
N GLU A 77 -14.18 -15.43 -3.29
CA GLU A 77 -14.49 -16.83 -2.91
C GLU A 77 -13.42 -17.45 -1.98
N ASP A 78 -12.22 -16.92 -1.99
CA ASP A 78 -11.11 -17.39 -1.15
C ASP A 78 -10.90 -16.52 0.10
N ALA A 79 -11.51 -15.36 0.19
CA ALA A 79 -11.37 -14.42 1.31
C ALA A 79 -11.59 -15.08 2.68
N PRO A 80 -12.60 -15.98 2.86
CA PRO A 80 -12.82 -16.66 4.15
C PRO A 80 -11.69 -17.60 4.60
N LYS A 81 -10.75 -17.94 3.71
CA LYS A 81 -9.61 -18.83 4.01
C LYS A 81 -8.42 -18.07 4.61
N TYR A 82 -8.45 -16.74 4.60
CA TYR A 82 -7.34 -15.89 5.01
C TYR A 82 -7.78 -14.90 6.06
N GLU A 83 -6.93 -14.69 7.07
CA GLU A 83 -7.16 -13.72 8.15
C GLU A 83 -6.56 -12.32 7.80
N TYR A 84 -6.28 -12.06 6.53
CA TYR A 84 -5.71 -10.80 6.08
C TYR A 84 -6.81 -9.78 5.82
N GLN A 85 -7.24 -9.07 6.85
CA GLN A 85 -8.27 -8.04 6.71
C GLN A 85 -7.85 -6.75 7.39
N LEU A 86 -8.00 -5.65 6.68
CA LEU A 86 -8.00 -4.33 7.29
C LEU A 86 -9.28 -4.17 8.12
N THR A 87 -9.13 -3.54 9.25
CA THR A 87 -10.22 -3.30 10.19
C THR A 87 -10.34 -1.79 10.45
N PRO A 88 -11.48 -1.30 10.99
CA PRO A 88 -11.62 0.10 11.38
C PRO A 88 -10.53 0.61 12.33
N GLN A 89 -9.90 -0.28 13.10
CA GLN A 89 -8.78 0.08 13.97
C GLN A 89 -7.55 0.56 13.21
N HIS A 90 -7.31 0.05 11.99
CA HIS A 90 -6.21 0.53 11.13
C HIS A 90 -6.47 1.97 10.70
N VAL A 91 -7.71 2.29 10.33
CA VAL A 91 -8.10 3.66 9.97
C VAL A 91 -8.01 4.60 11.17
N GLY A 92 -8.60 4.22 12.31
CA GLY A 92 -8.55 5.03 13.54
C GLY A 92 -7.12 5.32 14.02
N ARG A 93 -6.20 4.37 13.85
CA ARG A 93 -4.77 4.60 14.14
C ARG A 93 -4.14 5.64 13.21
N LEU A 94 -4.48 5.64 11.92
CA LEU A 94 -4.00 6.66 10.98
C LEU A 94 -4.56 8.04 11.32
N GLU A 95 -5.84 8.14 11.67
CA GLU A 95 -6.49 9.38 12.10
C GLU A 95 -5.82 9.94 13.36
N GLN A 96 -5.57 9.09 14.36
CA GLN A 96 -4.84 9.48 15.57
C GLN A 96 -3.45 10.04 15.25
N TRP A 97 -2.68 9.40 14.38
CA TRP A 97 -1.37 9.92 13.99
C TRP A 97 -1.44 11.24 13.24
N ILE A 98 -2.48 11.44 12.44
CA ILE A 98 -2.71 12.72 11.76
C ILE A 98 -2.94 13.81 12.80
N GLU A 99 -3.81 13.59 13.79
CA GLU A 99 -4.08 14.54 14.87
C GLU A 99 -2.81 14.85 15.69
N GLU A 100 -2.06 13.81 16.08
CA GLU A 100 -0.80 13.98 16.83
C GLU A 100 0.23 14.80 16.05
N LEU A 101 0.42 14.50 14.76
CA LEU A 101 1.41 15.20 13.92
C LEU A 101 0.96 16.62 13.60
N GLN A 102 -0.33 16.87 13.43
CA GLN A 102 -0.87 18.21 13.23
C GLN A 102 -0.69 19.09 14.48
N ALA A 103 -0.75 18.51 15.66
CA ALA A 103 -0.47 19.25 16.90
C ALA A 103 1.02 19.63 17.07
N GLU A 104 1.93 18.88 16.42
CA GLU A 104 3.37 19.14 16.47
C GLU A 104 3.84 20.22 15.49
N VAL A 105 3.07 20.54 14.45
CA VAL A 105 3.51 21.43 13.35
C VAL A 105 2.45 22.45 13.00
N ALA A 106 2.89 23.69 12.77
CA ALA A 106 2.03 24.72 12.18
C ALA A 106 1.92 24.47 10.68
N LEU A 107 0.79 23.94 10.24
CA LEU A 107 0.54 23.76 8.81
C LEU A 107 0.31 25.12 8.14
N LYS A 108 1.09 25.39 7.09
CA LYS A 108 0.89 26.56 6.25
C LYS A 108 -0.20 26.28 5.23
N SER A 109 -1.02 27.30 4.92
CA SER A 109 -2.06 27.23 3.88
C SER A 109 -1.47 27.55 2.50
N GLU A 110 -0.42 26.84 2.11
CA GLU A 110 0.26 27.04 0.83
C GLU A 110 0.65 25.68 0.22
N PHE A 111 0.87 25.66 -1.09
CA PHE A 111 1.42 24.45 -1.75
C PHE A 111 2.89 24.27 -1.35
N ILE A 112 3.21 23.05 -0.92
CA ILE A 112 4.56 22.68 -0.53
C ILE A 112 5.21 21.94 -1.70
N CYS A 113 6.39 22.43 -2.13
CA CYS A 113 7.26 21.67 -3.03
C CYS A 113 8.06 20.65 -2.21
N PRO A 114 7.94 19.35 -2.51
CA PRO A 114 8.74 18.34 -1.80
C PRO A 114 10.21 18.44 -2.20
N GLY A 115 11.14 18.12 -1.28
CA GLY A 115 12.57 18.05 -1.61
C GLY A 115 13.54 18.63 -0.58
N GLU A 116 13.07 19.23 0.51
CA GLU A 116 13.96 19.78 1.54
C GLU A 116 14.79 18.70 2.25
N THR A 117 14.27 17.49 2.36
CA THR A 117 14.98 16.32 2.92
C THR A 117 14.71 15.08 2.09
N VAL A 118 15.68 14.15 2.05
CA VAL A 118 15.51 12.84 1.38
C VAL A 118 14.30 12.09 1.93
N SER A 119 14.16 12.05 3.25
CA SER A 119 13.03 11.37 3.90
C SER A 119 11.70 12.03 3.56
N GLY A 120 11.62 13.36 3.61
CA GLY A 120 10.40 14.10 3.26
C GLY A 120 9.99 13.91 1.80
N ALA A 121 10.95 14.01 0.87
CA ALA A 121 10.73 13.77 -0.54
C ALA A 121 10.25 12.33 -0.82
N ALA A 122 10.84 11.34 -0.14
CA ALA A 122 10.44 9.94 -0.30
C ALA A 122 9.06 9.64 0.33
N ILE A 123 8.69 10.31 1.43
CA ILE A 123 7.33 10.24 1.99
C ILE A 123 6.33 10.82 0.98
N ASP A 124 6.62 11.97 0.38
CA ASP A 124 5.74 12.59 -0.61
C ASP A 124 5.60 11.73 -1.87
N LEU A 125 6.69 11.11 -2.33
CA LEU A 125 6.63 10.12 -3.41
C LEU A 125 5.70 8.96 -3.03
N GLY A 126 5.86 8.39 -1.83
CA GLY A 126 4.98 7.35 -1.29
C GLY A 126 3.50 7.79 -1.30
N ARG A 127 3.22 9.01 -0.81
CA ARG A 127 1.88 9.61 -0.83
C ARG A 127 1.28 9.61 -2.25
N THR A 128 2.03 10.05 -3.26
CA THR A 128 1.52 10.13 -4.65
C THR A 128 1.26 8.73 -5.22
N ILE A 129 2.07 7.73 -4.87
CA ILE A 129 1.89 6.35 -5.31
C ILE A 129 0.66 5.73 -4.62
N VAL A 130 0.46 5.95 -3.31
CA VAL A 130 -0.75 5.51 -2.58
C VAL A 130 -2.01 6.08 -3.24
N ARG A 131 -2.03 7.37 -3.58
CA ARG A 131 -3.15 7.99 -4.31
C ARG A 131 -3.38 7.37 -5.70
N ARG A 132 -2.36 6.87 -6.35
CA ARG A 132 -2.50 6.10 -7.59
C ARG A 132 -3.09 4.71 -7.32
N ALA A 133 -2.67 4.04 -6.26
CA ALA A 133 -3.23 2.76 -5.83
C ALA A 133 -4.72 2.89 -5.45
N GLU A 134 -5.08 3.94 -4.72
CA GLU A 134 -6.47 4.27 -4.39
C GLU A 134 -7.35 4.36 -5.65
N ARG A 135 -6.93 5.13 -6.66
CA ARG A 135 -7.69 5.24 -7.92
C ARG A 135 -7.87 3.89 -8.63
N LYS A 136 -6.84 3.02 -8.56
CA LYS A 136 -6.93 1.66 -9.12
C LYS A 136 -7.90 0.79 -8.33
N ALA A 137 -7.89 0.87 -7.00
CA ALA A 137 -8.82 0.15 -6.14
C ALA A 137 -10.29 0.61 -6.37
N VAL A 138 -10.53 1.93 -6.49
CA VAL A 138 -11.84 2.47 -6.89
C VAL A 138 -12.26 1.90 -8.25
N GLY A 139 -11.35 1.78 -9.21
CA GLY A 139 -11.64 1.15 -10.50
C GLY A 139 -12.06 -0.32 -10.37
N LEU A 140 -11.45 -1.08 -9.45
CA LEU A 140 -11.85 -2.46 -9.16
C LEU A 140 -13.28 -2.53 -8.58
N LEU A 141 -13.61 -1.61 -7.67
CA LEU A 141 -14.96 -1.52 -7.09
C LEU A 141 -16.01 -1.20 -8.16
N GLN A 142 -15.75 -0.20 -9.01
CA GLN A 142 -16.64 0.19 -10.10
C GLN A 142 -16.87 -0.94 -11.11
N GLN A 143 -15.86 -1.76 -11.36
CA GLN A 143 -15.94 -2.96 -12.21
C GLN A 143 -16.52 -4.18 -11.48
N LYS A 144 -16.91 -4.05 -10.21
CA LYS A 144 -17.41 -5.14 -9.36
C LYS A 144 -16.43 -6.32 -9.21
N ILE A 145 -15.13 -6.04 -9.31
CA ILE A 145 -14.07 -7.04 -9.09
C ILE A 145 -13.83 -7.25 -7.59
N ILE A 146 -14.07 -6.21 -6.80
CA ILE A 146 -14.14 -6.23 -5.33
C ILE A 146 -15.48 -5.69 -4.87
N SER A 147 -15.90 -6.03 -3.64
CA SER A 147 -17.24 -5.68 -3.11
C SER A 147 -17.23 -4.45 -2.19
N ASN A 148 -16.07 -4.07 -1.66
CA ASN A 148 -15.88 -2.94 -0.73
C ASN A 148 -14.47 -2.35 -0.91
N LEU A 149 -14.28 -1.17 -0.35
CA LEU A 149 -12.99 -0.48 -0.19
C LEU A 149 -12.69 -0.31 1.29
#